data_463dd34315d084453a3f500dd74fdcf9
#
_entry.id   463dd34315d084453a3f500dd74fdcf9
#
_cell.length_a   1.000
_cell.length_b   1.000
_cell.length_c   1.000
_cell.angle_alpha   90.00
_cell.angle_beta   90.00
_cell.angle_gamma   90.00
#
_symmetry.space_group_name_H-M   'P 1'
#
loop_
_entity.id
_entity.type
_entity.pdbx_description
1 polymer ?
#
loop_
_entity_poly.entity_id
_entity_poly.type
_entity_poly.pdbx_seq_one_letter_code
_entity_poly.pdbx_strand_id
1 'polypeptide(L)'
;MNRGFKDIKLICLLAILIFCVFLFGCSEDKAKTKPASEKQSTTEKTDNDDFTLLIYMCGSSLESKNGSASDDISELLSAEIPDKVNVVLETGGSLRWKKHGISSDKLQRYEVSDNKLVLLEESKLCCMGDSSMLKDFIDWGIKEFPSERTALILWDHGGGFLKGICKDEMYNNDWLTVQEFDEALSESTFSGSFEFIGFDCCLMANYETALTVSKYADYMIASEDDEPTGGWDYKAVAEALGTKSFYDVILNSYEKSHQDSDD
;
A
#
# COMPACT_ATOMS: atom_id res chain seq x y z
N MET A 1 47.37 8.36 38.27
CA MET A 1 46.11 8.09 37.53
C MET A 1 46.46 7.44 36.18
N ASN A 2 46.83 6.15 36.14
CA ASN A 2 47.28 5.48 34.93
C ASN A 2 47.26 3.93 35.12
N ARG A 3 46.11 3.35 35.46
CA ARG A 3 45.95 1.90 35.60
C ARG A 3 44.80 1.29 34.76
N GLY A 4 44.05 2.10 34.04
CA GLY A 4 42.85 1.60 33.30
C GLY A 4 43.08 1.16 31.87
N PHE A 5 44.21 1.45 31.24
CA PHE A 5 44.42 1.23 29.80
C PHE A 5 45.19 -0.05 29.42
N LYS A 6 45.82 -0.70 30.39
CA LYS A 6 46.59 -1.95 30.14
C LYS A 6 45.72 -3.22 30.17
N ASP A 7 44.64 -3.20 30.94
CA ASP A 7 43.81 -4.39 31.14
C ASP A 7 42.84 -4.66 29.96
N ILE A 8 42.42 -3.62 29.24
CA ILE A 8 41.54 -3.76 28.06
C ILE A 8 42.28 -4.36 26.87
N LYS A 9 43.55 -4.04 26.67
CA LYS A 9 44.35 -4.66 25.59
C LYS A 9 44.65 -6.12 25.80
N LEU A 10 44.78 -6.56 27.06
CA LEU A 10 45.05 -7.94 27.38
C LEU A 10 43.81 -8.83 27.19
N ILE A 11 42.62 -8.35 27.48
CA ILE A 11 41.33 -9.07 27.29
C ILE A 11 41.03 -9.26 25.80
N CYS A 12 41.29 -8.27 24.96
CA CYS A 12 41.11 -8.40 23.52
C CYS A 12 42.09 -9.39 22.87
N LEU A 13 43.32 -9.51 23.37
CA LEU A 13 44.30 -10.48 22.86
C LEU A 13 43.94 -11.91 23.24
N LEU A 14 43.37 -12.16 24.42
CA LEU A 14 42.92 -13.49 24.83
C LEU A 14 41.68 -13.95 24.03
N ALA A 15 40.79 -13.07 23.68
CA ALA A 15 39.60 -13.36 22.88
C ALA A 15 39.96 -13.80 21.44
N ILE A 16 40.99 -13.21 20.85
CA ILE A 16 41.48 -13.57 19.52
C ILE A 16 42.22 -14.93 19.51
N LEU A 17 42.90 -15.25 20.58
CA LEU A 17 43.62 -16.57 20.67
C LEU A 17 42.67 -17.76 20.87
N ILE A 18 41.51 -17.57 21.50
CA ILE A 18 40.52 -18.64 21.69
C ILE A 18 39.76 -18.92 20.39
N PHE A 19 39.61 -17.93 19.49
CA PHE A 19 38.95 -18.12 18.22
C PHE A 19 39.77 -18.88 17.15
N CYS A 20 41.10 -18.89 17.28
CA CYS A 20 41.99 -19.57 16.33
C CYS A 20 42.19 -21.06 16.60
N VAL A 21 41.77 -21.61 17.76
CA VAL A 21 41.98 -23.02 18.11
C VAL A 21 40.87 -23.97 17.62
N PHE A 22 39.75 -23.41 17.12
CA PHE A 22 38.62 -24.22 16.63
C PHE A 22 38.59 -24.49 15.11
N LEU A 23 39.66 -24.15 14.37
CA LEU A 23 39.68 -24.29 12.91
C LEU A 23 40.58 -25.41 12.35
N PHE A 24 41.11 -26.30 13.19
CA PHE A 24 41.86 -27.47 12.71
C PHE A 24 41.39 -28.74 13.39
N GLY A 25 40.43 -29.41 12.79
CA GLY A 25 40.02 -30.78 13.11
C GLY A 25 39.46 -31.41 11.84
N CYS A 26 40.36 -31.92 11.01
CA CYS A 26 40.03 -32.72 9.85
C CYS A 26 39.78 -34.16 10.30
N SER A 27 38.66 -34.76 9.94
CA SER A 27 38.55 -36.24 9.82
C SER A 27 37.46 -36.55 8.80
N GLU A 28 37.88 -37.28 7.78
CA GLU A 28 37.02 -37.83 6.72
C GLU A 28 36.08 -38.89 7.28
N ASP A 29 34.80 -38.81 6.94
CA ASP A 29 33.98 -40.01 6.76
C ASP A 29 32.90 -39.74 5.69
N LYS A 30 32.96 -40.58 4.65
CA LYS A 30 32.04 -40.60 3.52
C LYS A 30 30.72 -41.22 3.95
N ALA A 31 29.68 -40.39 4.11
CA ALA A 31 28.31 -40.86 4.07
C ALA A 31 27.54 -40.08 2.99
N LYS A 32 27.08 -40.81 1.99
CA LYS A 32 26.19 -40.31 0.95
C LYS A 32 24.85 -39.89 1.56
N THR A 33 24.58 -38.62 1.63
CA THR A 33 23.25 -38.09 1.87
C THR A 33 22.78 -37.35 0.61
N LYS A 34 21.64 -37.82 0.07
CA LYS A 34 20.87 -37.12 -0.99
C LYS A 34 20.63 -35.69 -0.60
N PRO A 35 20.63 -34.72 -1.56
CA PRO A 35 20.15 -33.38 -1.29
C PRO A 35 18.65 -33.47 -0.96
N ALA A 36 18.28 -33.01 0.23
CA ALA A 36 16.91 -32.71 0.55
C ALA A 36 16.46 -31.59 -0.39
N SER A 37 15.52 -31.88 -1.26
CA SER A 37 14.74 -30.91 -2.02
C SER A 37 14.02 -30.04 -0.98
N GLU A 38 14.45 -28.82 -0.79
CA GLU A 38 13.60 -27.76 -0.28
C GLU A 38 12.43 -27.63 -1.24
N LYS A 39 11.31 -28.23 -0.88
CA LYS A 39 10.04 -27.87 -1.44
C LYS A 39 9.76 -26.42 -0.98
N GLN A 40 10.14 -25.45 -1.78
CA GLN A 40 9.43 -24.19 -1.83
C GLN A 40 7.98 -24.56 -2.15
N SER A 41 7.13 -24.52 -1.13
CA SER A 41 5.69 -24.54 -1.32
C SER A 41 5.30 -23.18 -1.90
N THR A 42 5.47 -23.03 -3.20
CA THR A 42 4.67 -22.08 -3.95
C THR A 42 3.26 -22.68 -3.95
N THR A 43 2.45 -22.28 -2.97
CA THR A 43 1.00 -22.36 -3.11
C THR A 43 0.69 -21.53 -4.35
N GLU A 44 0.35 -22.20 -5.46
CA GLU A 44 -0.26 -21.53 -6.61
C GLU A 44 -1.55 -20.89 -6.05
N LYS A 45 -1.56 -19.54 -5.94
CA LYS A 45 -2.79 -18.79 -5.65
C LYS A 45 -3.79 -19.18 -6.74
N THR A 46 -4.93 -19.70 -6.36
CA THR A 46 -5.96 -20.11 -7.32
C THR A 46 -6.71 -18.87 -7.80
N ASP A 47 -7.11 -18.82 -9.08
CA ASP A 47 -7.84 -17.70 -9.69
C ASP A 47 -9.26 -17.48 -9.08
N ASN A 48 -9.52 -17.97 -7.88
CA ASN A 48 -10.84 -18.01 -7.24
C ASN A 48 -10.80 -17.66 -5.75
N ASP A 49 -9.73 -17.04 -5.30
CA ASP A 49 -9.58 -16.62 -3.90
C ASP A 49 -10.35 -15.32 -3.65
N ASP A 50 -10.94 -15.18 -2.46
CA ASP A 50 -11.63 -13.96 -2.05
C ASP A 50 -10.65 -12.79 -1.98
N PHE A 51 -11.02 -11.61 -2.49
CA PHE A 51 -10.16 -10.44 -2.59
C PHE A 51 -10.85 -9.19 -2.02
N THR A 52 -10.13 -8.37 -1.27
CA THR A 52 -10.61 -7.06 -0.80
C THR A 52 -9.65 -5.96 -1.24
N LEU A 53 -10.17 -4.98 -1.99
CA LEU A 53 -9.47 -3.75 -2.34
C LEU A 53 -9.93 -2.62 -1.42
N LEU A 54 -9.00 -2.05 -0.67
CA LEU A 54 -9.19 -0.86 0.14
C LEU A 54 -8.68 0.35 -0.64
N ILE A 55 -9.49 1.40 -0.81
CA ILE A 55 -9.09 2.65 -1.48
C ILE A 55 -9.22 3.80 -0.48
N TYR A 56 -8.09 4.34 -0.05
CA TYR A 56 -8.02 5.55 0.78
C TYR A 56 -8.00 6.77 -0.12
N MET A 57 -9.19 7.35 -0.36
CA MET A 57 -9.42 8.39 -1.38
C MET A 57 -9.50 9.77 -0.74
N CYS A 58 -8.36 10.42 -0.57
CA CYS A 58 -8.26 11.81 -0.14
C CYS A 58 -8.53 12.74 -1.34
N GLY A 59 -9.74 13.26 -1.47
CA GLY A 59 -10.16 13.98 -2.68
C GLY A 59 -9.40 15.26 -2.98
N SER A 60 -8.95 15.97 -1.97
CA SER A 60 -8.14 17.19 -2.06
C SER A 60 -8.63 18.21 -3.10
N SER A 61 -7.69 18.98 -3.65
CA SER A 61 -7.96 19.90 -4.77
C SER A 61 -8.15 19.20 -6.11
N LEU A 62 -7.77 17.92 -6.24
CA LEU A 62 -8.05 17.12 -7.44
C LEU A 62 -9.56 16.91 -7.59
N GLU A 63 -10.26 16.64 -6.49
CA GLU A 63 -11.72 16.54 -6.50
C GLU A 63 -12.39 17.91 -6.50
N SER A 64 -12.02 18.82 -5.60
CA SER A 64 -12.76 20.09 -5.44
C SER A 64 -12.72 20.97 -6.68
N LYS A 65 -11.63 20.94 -7.46
CA LYS A 65 -11.47 21.70 -8.70
C LYS A 65 -11.87 20.90 -9.94
N ASN A 66 -11.38 19.67 -10.08
CA ASN A 66 -11.48 18.90 -11.31
C ASN A 66 -12.59 17.86 -11.26
N GLY A 67 -12.85 17.23 -10.12
CA GLY A 67 -13.80 16.13 -9.98
C GLY A 67 -13.17 14.78 -10.26
N SER A 68 -11.83 14.69 -10.21
CA SER A 68 -11.10 13.49 -10.60
C SER A 68 -11.51 12.26 -9.76
N ALA A 69 -11.59 12.38 -8.43
CA ALA A 69 -12.06 11.28 -7.58
C ALA A 69 -13.51 10.86 -7.92
N SER A 70 -14.38 11.83 -8.23
CA SER A 70 -15.76 11.55 -8.68
C SER A 70 -15.81 10.83 -10.03
N ASP A 71 -14.84 11.09 -10.91
CA ASP A 71 -14.72 10.41 -12.20
C ASP A 71 -14.27 8.98 -12.01
N ASP A 72 -13.23 8.72 -11.22
CA ASP A 72 -12.73 7.39 -10.89
C ASP A 72 -13.77 6.54 -10.15
N ILE A 73 -14.52 7.13 -9.22
CA ILE A 73 -15.68 6.44 -8.61
C ILE A 73 -16.72 6.09 -9.69
N SER A 74 -16.95 6.93 -10.69
CA SER A 74 -17.88 6.61 -11.78
C SER A 74 -17.39 5.43 -12.63
N GLU A 75 -16.08 5.29 -12.80
CA GLU A 75 -15.45 4.14 -13.44
C GLU A 75 -15.66 2.86 -12.62
N LEU A 76 -15.38 2.89 -11.32
CA LEU A 76 -15.67 1.78 -10.40
C LEU A 76 -17.14 1.34 -10.49
N LEU A 77 -18.07 2.30 -10.53
CA LEU A 77 -19.51 2.01 -10.64
C LEU A 77 -19.91 1.45 -12.00
N SER A 78 -19.07 1.56 -13.02
CA SER A 78 -19.30 0.98 -14.35
C SER A 78 -18.66 -0.39 -14.55
N ALA A 79 -17.86 -0.85 -13.57
CA ALA A 79 -17.11 -2.10 -13.64
C ALA A 79 -18.00 -3.33 -13.38
N GLU A 80 -17.68 -4.42 -14.04
CA GLU A 80 -18.20 -5.75 -13.73
C GLU A 80 -17.28 -6.43 -12.69
N ILE A 81 -17.47 -6.04 -11.41
CA ILE A 81 -16.63 -6.55 -10.31
C ILE A 81 -16.92 -8.06 -10.12
N PRO A 82 -15.88 -8.92 -10.05
CA PRO A 82 -16.08 -10.36 -9.84
C PRO A 82 -16.78 -10.69 -8.51
N ASP A 83 -17.59 -11.74 -8.45
CA ASP A 83 -18.46 -12.12 -7.32
C ASP A 83 -17.76 -12.25 -5.96
N LYS A 84 -16.45 -12.49 -5.93
CA LYS A 84 -15.67 -12.70 -4.69
C LYS A 84 -14.72 -11.53 -4.39
N VAL A 85 -14.98 -10.40 -5.00
CA VAL A 85 -14.17 -9.19 -4.85
C VAL A 85 -14.97 -8.12 -4.14
N ASN A 86 -14.44 -7.61 -3.05
CA ASN A 86 -14.95 -6.43 -2.36
C ASN A 86 -14.12 -5.22 -2.77
N VAL A 87 -14.77 -4.12 -3.13
CA VAL A 87 -14.13 -2.82 -3.36
C VAL A 87 -14.74 -1.82 -2.38
N VAL A 88 -13.92 -1.33 -1.47
CA VAL A 88 -14.36 -0.41 -0.41
C VAL A 88 -13.51 0.83 -0.39
N LEU A 89 -14.15 1.97 -0.13
CA LEU A 89 -13.51 3.28 -0.15
C LEU A 89 -13.71 4.02 1.19
N GLU A 90 -12.71 4.79 1.60
CA GLU A 90 -12.90 5.90 2.53
C GLU A 90 -12.69 7.22 1.78
N THR A 91 -13.62 8.18 1.94
CA THR A 91 -13.60 9.48 1.26
C THR A 91 -13.57 10.63 2.25
N GLY A 92 -12.78 11.67 1.93
CA GLY A 92 -12.65 12.89 2.71
C GLY A 92 -11.67 13.86 2.05
N GLY A 93 -11.12 14.79 2.81
CA GLY A 93 -9.99 15.65 2.43
C GLY A 93 -10.27 16.70 1.35
N SER A 94 -11.50 16.83 0.85
CA SER A 94 -11.84 17.78 -0.22
C SER A 94 -12.86 18.84 0.22
N LEU A 95 -12.65 20.09 -0.15
CA LEU A 95 -13.59 21.19 0.09
C LEU A 95 -14.95 20.96 -0.58
N ARG A 96 -15.00 20.18 -1.64
CA ARG A 96 -16.23 19.89 -2.37
C ARG A 96 -16.10 18.63 -3.20
N TRP A 97 -17.05 17.71 -3.05
CA TRP A 97 -17.24 16.56 -3.93
C TRP A 97 -18.21 16.91 -5.06
N LYS A 98 -17.88 16.53 -6.29
CA LYS A 98 -18.63 16.92 -7.50
C LYS A 98 -19.80 16.02 -7.80
N LYS A 99 -19.71 14.69 -7.50
CA LYS A 99 -20.71 13.69 -7.84
C LYS A 99 -21.02 12.78 -6.64
N HIS A 100 -21.88 11.82 -6.84
CA HIS A 100 -22.22 10.70 -5.96
C HIS A 100 -22.80 11.06 -4.58
N GLY A 101 -23.07 12.35 -4.31
CA GLY A 101 -23.64 12.77 -3.03
C GLY A 101 -22.70 12.66 -1.83
N ILE A 102 -21.41 12.56 -2.06
CA ILE A 102 -20.38 12.48 -1.01
C ILE A 102 -20.31 13.82 -0.27
N SER A 103 -20.23 13.74 1.07
CA SER A 103 -20.16 14.92 1.94
C SER A 103 -18.73 15.44 2.09
N SER A 104 -18.57 16.78 2.07
CA SER A 104 -17.30 17.41 2.42
C SER A 104 -17.10 17.59 3.93
N ASP A 105 -18.15 17.39 4.73
CA ASP A 105 -18.15 17.63 6.18
C ASP A 105 -17.96 16.35 7.00
N LYS A 106 -17.72 15.23 6.32
CA LYS A 106 -17.65 13.90 6.91
C LYS A 106 -16.51 13.08 6.32
N LEU A 107 -16.00 12.12 7.08
CA LEU A 107 -15.40 10.91 6.53
C LEU A 107 -16.50 9.89 6.27
N GLN A 108 -16.51 9.30 5.09
CA GLN A 108 -17.54 8.35 4.69
C GLN A 108 -16.91 7.11 4.08
N ARG A 109 -17.39 5.93 4.52
CA ARG A 109 -16.96 4.63 4.04
C ARG A 109 -18.03 4.00 3.17
N TYR A 110 -17.62 3.53 2.02
CA TYR A 110 -18.52 2.99 1.02
C TYR A 110 -18.06 1.63 0.53
N GLU A 111 -19.02 0.84 0.09
CA GLU A 111 -18.82 -0.35 -0.74
C GLU A 111 -19.32 -0.05 -2.16
N VAL A 112 -18.58 -0.53 -3.16
CA VAL A 112 -19.05 -0.59 -4.55
C VAL A 112 -19.78 -1.90 -4.74
N SER A 113 -21.10 -1.86 -4.82
CA SER A 113 -21.95 -3.04 -4.95
C SER A 113 -23.11 -2.79 -5.92
N ASP A 114 -23.37 -3.73 -6.83
CA ASP A 114 -24.44 -3.63 -7.82
C ASP A 114 -24.42 -2.31 -8.62
N ASN A 115 -23.23 -1.86 -9.05
CA ASN A 115 -23.02 -0.60 -9.77
C ASN A 115 -23.46 0.65 -8.96
N LYS A 116 -23.42 0.56 -7.63
CA LYS A 116 -23.81 1.64 -6.71
C LYS A 116 -22.73 1.86 -5.67
N LEU A 117 -22.60 3.11 -5.26
CA LEU A 117 -21.82 3.50 -4.10
C LEU A 117 -22.71 3.41 -2.86
N VAL A 118 -22.55 2.35 -2.07
CA VAL A 118 -23.38 2.07 -0.89
C VAL A 118 -22.69 2.63 0.34
N LEU A 119 -23.28 3.63 0.98
CA LEU A 119 -22.77 4.19 2.23
C LEU A 119 -22.92 3.18 3.37
N LEU A 120 -21.81 2.80 3.99
CA LEU A 120 -21.75 1.86 5.11
C LEU A 120 -21.57 2.56 6.45
N GLU A 121 -20.68 3.55 6.49
CA GLU A 121 -20.35 4.28 7.71
C GLU A 121 -20.09 5.76 7.42
N GLU A 122 -20.45 6.60 8.36
CA GLU A 122 -20.21 8.03 8.36
C GLU A 122 -19.69 8.48 9.72
N SER A 123 -18.60 9.24 9.71
CA SER A 123 -18.00 9.77 10.93
C SER A 123 -17.74 11.27 10.84
N LYS A 124 -17.32 11.85 11.96
CA LYS A 124 -16.88 13.25 11.98
C LYS A 124 -15.66 13.40 11.07
N LEU A 125 -15.62 14.50 10.34
CA LEU A 125 -14.46 14.86 9.54
C LEU A 125 -13.20 14.93 10.42
N CYS A 126 -12.14 14.23 9.97
CA CYS A 126 -10.80 14.23 10.53
C CYS A 126 -9.79 14.39 9.41
N CYS A 127 -8.54 14.72 9.73
CA CYS A 127 -7.48 14.92 8.76
C CYS A 127 -7.06 13.59 8.11
N MET A 128 -7.20 13.45 6.82
CA MET A 128 -6.73 12.28 6.09
C MET A 128 -5.20 12.21 5.96
N GLY A 129 -4.48 13.28 6.32
CA GLY A 129 -3.03 13.27 6.49
C GLY A 129 -2.53 12.66 7.81
N ASP A 130 -3.43 12.28 8.72
CA ASP A 130 -3.08 11.70 10.02
C ASP A 130 -2.97 10.17 9.93
N SER A 131 -1.88 9.60 10.46
CA SER A 131 -1.62 8.14 10.47
C SER A 131 -2.77 7.33 11.08
N SER A 132 -3.42 7.88 12.12
CA SER A 132 -4.51 7.22 12.82
C SER A 132 -5.75 7.01 11.93
N MET A 133 -5.99 7.88 10.95
CA MET A 133 -7.14 7.76 10.04
C MET A 133 -6.92 6.64 9.02
N LEU A 134 -5.75 6.57 8.40
CA LEU A 134 -5.41 5.46 7.52
C LEU A 134 -5.44 4.12 8.26
N LYS A 135 -4.84 4.09 9.48
CA LYS A 135 -4.88 2.90 10.35
C LYS A 135 -6.32 2.45 10.63
N ASP A 136 -7.19 3.38 11.03
CA ASP A 136 -8.58 3.09 11.37
C ASP A 136 -9.37 2.58 10.17
N PHE A 137 -9.11 3.12 8.96
CA PHE A 137 -9.70 2.62 7.73
C PHE A 137 -9.24 1.19 7.40
N ILE A 138 -7.94 0.90 7.53
CA ILE A 138 -7.39 -0.44 7.30
C ILE A 138 -8.04 -1.44 8.29
N ASP A 139 -8.01 -1.13 9.58
CA ASP A 139 -8.57 -2.01 10.63
C ASP A 139 -10.06 -2.28 10.42
N TRP A 140 -10.82 -1.25 10.05
CA TRP A 140 -12.23 -1.38 9.72
C TRP A 140 -12.44 -2.27 8.48
N GLY A 141 -11.70 -2.00 7.39
CA GLY A 141 -11.87 -2.73 6.14
C GLY A 141 -11.56 -4.21 6.28
N ILE A 142 -10.46 -4.56 6.95
CA ILE A 142 -10.09 -5.95 7.23
C ILE A 142 -11.14 -6.66 8.10
N LYS A 143 -11.73 -5.96 9.05
CA LYS A 143 -12.73 -6.53 9.97
C LYS A 143 -14.08 -6.77 9.27
N GLU A 144 -14.56 -5.79 8.49
CA GLU A 144 -15.89 -5.86 7.86
C GLU A 144 -15.86 -6.66 6.55
N PHE A 145 -14.71 -6.72 5.84
CA PHE A 145 -14.50 -7.40 4.56
C PHE A 145 -13.31 -8.37 4.62
N PRO A 146 -13.36 -9.39 5.48
CA PRO A 146 -12.27 -10.36 5.57
C PRO A 146 -12.13 -11.14 4.26
N SER A 147 -10.90 -11.30 3.79
CA SER A 147 -10.58 -12.01 2.54
C SER A 147 -9.23 -12.71 2.62
N GLU A 148 -8.97 -13.63 1.70
CA GLU A 148 -7.68 -14.32 1.61
C GLU A 148 -6.57 -13.39 1.09
N ARG A 149 -6.94 -12.43 0.23
CA ARG A 149 -6.03 -11.45 -0.38
C ARG A 149 -6.58 -10.04 -0.18
N THR A 150 -5.74 -9.15 0.26
CA THR A 150 -6.10 -7.74 0.49
C THR A 150 -5.10 -6.84 -0.19
N ALA A 151 -5.56 -5.76 -0.79
CA ALA A 151 -4.73 -4.70 -1.33
C ALA A 151 -5.18 -3.32 -0.84
N LEU A 152 -4.27 -2.36 -0.87
CA LEU A 152 -4.50 -0.98 -0.48
C LEU A 152 -4.08 -0.05 -1.62
N ILE A 153 -4.94 0.89 -2.00
CA ILE A 153 -4.60 2.01 -2.89
C ILE A 153 -4.72 3.32 -2.10
N LEU A 154 -3.70 4.16 -2.21
CA LEU A 154 -3.73 5.54 -1.74
C LEU A 154 -3.91 6.45 -2.95
N TRP A 155 -4.95 7.27 -2.92
CA TRP A 155 -5.39 8.12 -4.02
C TRP A 155 -5.33 9.59 -3.64
N ASP A 156 -4.54 10.39 -4.31
CA ASP A 156 -4.48 11.87 -4.26
C ASP A 156 -3.21 12.40 -4.93
N HIS A 157 -2.79 13.60 -4.55
CA HIS A 157 -1.45 14.11 -4.80
C HIS A 157 -0.39 13.27 -4.12
N GLY A 158 0.74 13.08 -4.81
CA GLY A 158 1.99 12.59 -4.27
C GLY A 158 3.08 13.66 -4.30
N GLY A 159 3.93 13.69 -3.31
CA GLY A 159 5.03 14.65 -3.17
C GLY A 159 6.37 13.97 -2.88
N GLY A 160 6.48 12.68 -3.21
CA GLY A 160 7.65 11.86 -2.91
C GLY A 160 7.90 11.72 -1.41
N PHE A 161 9.05 11.17 -1.04
CA PHE A 161 9.36 10.90 0.37
C PHE A 161 9.47 12.17 1.23
N LEU A 162 9.68 13.34 0.62
CA LEU A 162 9.82 14.61 1.36
C LEU A 162 8.50 15.18 1.85
N LYS A 163 7.42 14.98 1.11
CA LYS A 163 6.10 15.51 1.46
C LYS A 163 5.14 14.40 1.88
N GLY A 164 5.19 13.25 1.21
CA GLY A 164 4.26 12.15 1.42
C GLY A 164 3.14 12.11 0.39
N ILE A 165 1.98 11.66 0.81
CA ILE A 165 0.77 11.35 0.04
C ILE A 165 -0.46 11.95 0.71
N CYS A 166 -1.63 11.90 0.07
CA CYS A 166 -2.91 12.26 0.66
C CYS A 166 -2.91 13.65 1.30
N LYS A 167 -2.86 14.68 0.44
CA LYS A 167 -2.86 16.08 0.83
C LYS A 167 -4.26 16.58 1.19
N ASP A 168 -4.59 16.66 2.46
CA ASP A 168 -5.89 17.07 2.93
C ASP A 168 -6.14 18.58 2.78
N GLU A 169 -7.01 18.97 1.83
CA GLU A 169 -7.37 20.36 1.54
C GLU A 169 -8.15 20.99 2.71
N MET A 170 -8.87 20.19 3.50
CA MET A 170 -9.69 20.66 4.64
C MET A 170 -8.85 20.97 5.87
N TYR A 171 -7.65 20.39 6.00
CA TYR A 171 -6.72 20.54 7.11
C TYR A 171 -5.43 21.25 6.70
N ASN A 172 -5.58 22.42 6.05
CA ASN A 172 -4.47 23.29 5.66
C ASN A 172 -3.45 22.63 4.73
N ASN A 173 -3.90 21.71 3.88
CA ASN A 173 -3.07 20.91 2.99
C ASN A 173 -2.02 20.05 3.74
N ASP A 174 -2.42 19.49 4.85
CA ASP A 174 -1.62 18.51 5.58
C ASP A 174 -1.41 17.24 4.74
N TRP A 175 -0.27 16.61 4.90
CA TRP A 175 0.15 15.44 4.12
C TRP A 175 0.36 14.26 5.04
N LEU A 176 -0.10 13.09 4.63
CA LEU A 176 0.34 11.83 5.21
C LEU A 176 1.80 11.59 4.80
N THR A 177 2.73 11.86 5.69
CA THR A 177 4.16 11.63 5.43
C THR A 177 4.46 10.14 5.29
N VAL A 178 5.60 9.77 4.67
CA VAL A 178 6.01 8.35 4.58
C VAL A 178 6.24 7.74 5.98
N GLN A 179 6.63 8.55 6.97
CA GLN A 179 6.73 8.10 8.35
C GLN A 179 5.35 7.79 8.95
N GLU A 180 4.37 8.68 8.80
CA GLU A 180 2.99 8.47 9.28
C GLU A 180 2.31 7.30 8.55
N PHE A 181 2.63 7.11 7.28
CA PHE A 181 2.21 5.92 6.53
C PHE A 181 2.81 4.63 7.14
N ASP A 182 4.11 4.61 7.48
CA ASP A 182 4.75 3.48 8.20
C ASP A 182 4.11 3.25 9.57
N GLU A 183 3.81 4.32 10.31
CA GLU A 183 3.12 4.27 11.61
C GLU A 183 1.73 3.64 11.47
N ALA A 184 0.92 4.11 10.50
CA ALA A 184 -0.42 3.58 10.25
C ALA A 184 -0.41 2.07 9.99
N LEU A 185 0.51 1.60 9.14
CA LEU A 185 0.64 0.18 8.80
C LEU A 185 1.14 -0.65 9.98
N SER A 186 2.15 -0.15 10.71
CA SER A 186 2.77 -0.86 11.84
C SER A 186 1.84 -0.99 13.04
N GLU A 187 0.94 -0.02 13.24
CA GLU A 187 -0.02 0.01 14.35
C GLU A 187 -1.37 -0.63 13.99
N SER A 188 -1.60 -0.92 12.70
CA SER A 188 -2.79 -1.63 12.25
C SER A 188 -2.85 -3.04 12.85
N THR A 189 -4.08 -3.52 13.08
CA THR A 189 -4.34 -4.90 13.52
C THR A 189 -4.17 -5.92 12.39
N PHE A 190 -3.95 -5.48 11.15
CA PHE A 190 -3.71 -6.36 10.02
C PHE A 190 -2.36 -7.07 10.15
N SER A 191 -2.38 -8.35 10.48
CA SER A 191 -1.19 -9.18 10.68
C SER A 191 -0.73 -9.93 9.42
N GLY A 192 -1.45 -9.76 8.30
CA GLY A 192 -1.11 -10.34 7.00
C GLY A 192 -0.12 -9.48 6.21
N SER A 193 0.12 -9.86 4.95
CA SER A 193 0.77 -9.04 3.94
C SER A 193 -0.27 -8.57 2.93
N PHE A 194 -0.24 -7.29 2.57
CA PHE A 194 -1.02 -6.85 1.42
C PHE A 194 -0.50 -7.52 0.14
N GLU A 195 -1.40 -7.94 -0.74
CA GLU A 195 -1.02 -8.40 -2.07
C GLU A 195 -0.22 -7.33 -2.80
N PHE A 196 -0.72 -6.10 -2.75
CA PHE A 196 0.01 -4.91 -3.16
C PHE A 196 -0.43 -3.68 -2.37
N ILE A 197 0.47 -2.70 -2.31
CA ILE A 197 0.13 -1.32 -1.97
C ILE A 197 0.37 -0.47 -3.20
N GLY A 198 -0.69 0.19 -3.67
CA GLY A 198 -0.71 1.04 -4.84
C GLY A 198 -0.76 2.52 -4.48
N PHE A 199 -0.08 3.34 -5.26
CA PHE A 199 -0.07 4.78 -5.12
C PHE A 199 -0.53 5.39 -6.45
N ASP A 200 -1.81 5.71 -6.55
CA ASP A 200 -2.33 6.57 -7.62
C ASP A 200 -2.04 8.03 -7.23
N CYS A 201 -0.74 8.33 -7.25
CA CYS A 201 -0.12 9.55 -6.73
C CYS A 201 1.21 9.78 -7.42
N CYS A 202 1.55 11.04 -7.71
CA CYS A 202 2.84 11.40 -8.30
C CYS A 202 4.03 11.03 -7.41
N LEU A 203 5.17 10.64 -8.00
CA LEU A 203 6.51 10.58 -7.39
C LEU A 203 6.69 9.55 -6.25
N MET A 204 5.79 8.59 -6.10
CA MET A 204 5.86 7.65 -4.97
C MET A 204 6.76 6.43 -5.22
N ALA A 205 7.20 6.15 -6.46
CA ALA A 205 8.18 5.10 -6.75
C ALA A 205 9.62 5.57 -6.42
N ASN A 206 9.89 5.76 -5.15
CA ASN A 206 11.21 6.13 -4.63
C ASN A 206 11.68 5.11 -3.58
N TYR A 207 12.98 5.13 -3.26
CA TYR A 207 13.62 4.14 -2.39
C TYR A 207 13.01 4.10 -0.98
N GLU A 208 12.72 5.25 -0.38
CA GLU A 208 12.21 5.36 0.98
C GLU A 208 10.80 4.77 1.09
N THR A 209 9.95 5.08 0.12
CA THR A 209 8.60 4.50 0.02
C THR A 209 8.66 3.00 -0.21
N ALA A 210 9.51 2.54 -1.14
CA ALA A 210 9.66 1.11 -1.41
C ALA A 210 10.19 0.33 -0.19
N LEU A 211 11.14 0.91 0.55
CA LEU A 211 11.65 0.31 1.79
C LEU A 211 10.56 0.20 2.87
N THR A 212 9.68 1.18 2.96
CA THR A 212 8.53 1.15 3.88
C THR A 212 7.55 0.07 3.45
N VAL A 213 7.09 0.10 2.19
CA VAL A 213 6.11 -0.86 1.65
C VAL A 213 6.59 -2.31 1.76
N SER A 214 7.89 -2.56 1.55
CA SER A 214 8.46 -3.92 1.61
C SER A 214 8.29 -4.66 2.93
N LYS A 215 7.89 -3.96 4.00
CA LYS A 215 7.59 -4.55 5.30
C LYS A 215 6.16 -5.11 5.37
N TYR A 216 5.26 -4.65 4.49
CA TYR A 216 3.81 -4.82 4.62
C TYR A 216 3.13 -5.40 3.39
N ALA A 217 3.79 -5.39 2.22
CA ALA A 217 3.19 -5.85 0.97
C ALA A 217 4.14 -6.70 0.13
N ASP A 218 3.56 -7.60 -0.67
CA ASP A 218 4.31 -8.43 -1.63
C ASP A 218 4.76 -7.60 -2.83
N TYR A 219 3.95 -6.60 -3.26
CA TYR A 219 4.23 -5.71 -4.38
C TYR A 219 3.95 -4.26 -4.04
N MET A 220 4.67 -3.36 -4.70
CA MET A 220 4.40 -1.93 -4.74
C MET A 220 4.12 -1.50 -6.18
N ILE A 221 3.09 -0.67 -6.37
CA ILE A 221 2.73 -0.08 -7.66
C ILE A 221 2.72 1.44 -7.48
N ALA A 222 3.60 2.14 -8.20
CA ALA A 222 3.76 3.58 -8.07
C ALA A 222 4.49 4.15 -9.29
N SER A 223 4.36 5.46 -9.52
CA SER A 223 5.10 6.20 -10.55
C SER A 223 6.38 6.85 -9.98
N GLU A 224 7.45 6.87 -10.80
CA GLU A 224 8.66 7.66 -10.54
C GLU A 224 8.48 9.14 -10.91
N ASP A 225 7.49 9.45 -11.76
CA ASP A 225 7.18 10.77 -12.28
C ASP A 225 5.78 11.22 -11.85
N ASP A 226 5.29 12.32 -12.41
CA ASP A 226 3.92 12.75 -12.21
C ASP A 226 2.95 11.73 -12.82
N GLU A 227 1.89 11.40 -12.08
CA GLU A 227 0.80 10.60 -12.61
C GLU A 227 0.00 11.42 -13.64
N PRO A 228 -0.44 10.80 -14.75
CA PRO A 228 -1.32 11.46 -15.71
C PRO A 228 -2.60 11.98 -15.06
N THR A 229 -3.16 13.04 -15.62
CA THR A 229 -4.38 13.68 -15.07
C THR A 229 -5.57 12.73 -14.99
N GLY A 230 -5.63 11.68 -15.83
CA GLY A 230 -6.67 10.67 -15.82
C GLY A 230 -6.48 9.59 -14.75
N GLY A 231 -5.31 9.54 -14.07
CA GLY A 231 -5.00 8.49 -13.09
C GLY A 231 -5.06 7.08 -13.67
N TRP A 232 -5.41 6.11 -12.84
CA TRP A 232 -5.59 4.72 -13.25
C TRP A 232 -7.01 4.50 -13.83
N ASP A 233 -7.14 3.54 -14.78
CA ASP A 233 -8.46 3.08 -15.28
C ASP A 233 -9.11 2.18 -14.21
N TYR A 234 -9.88 2.80 -13.29
CA TYR A 234 -10.50 2.10 -12.17
C TYR A 234 -11.54 1.06 -12.57
N LYS A 235 -12.14 1.20 -13.75
CA LYS A 235 -12.97 0.14 -14.31
C LYS A 235 -12.16 -1.10 -14.62
N ALA A 236 -11.09 -0.95 -15.41
CA ALA A 236 -10.23 -2.05 -15.78
C ALA A 236 -9.53 -2.69 -14.57
N VAL A 237 -9.10 -1.86 -13.60
CA VAL A 237 -8.52 -2.31 -12.34
C VAL A 237 -9.51 -3.19 -11.57
N ALA A 238 -10.75 -2.73 -11.35
CA ALA A 238 -11.75 -3.49 -10.60
C ALA A 238 -12.15 -4.81 -11.28
N GLU A 239 -12.30 -4.81 -12.60
CA GLU A 239 -12.63 -6.00 -13.40
C GLU A 239 -11.50 -7.05 -13.41
N ALA A 240 -10.24 -6.62 -13.22
CA ALA A 240 -9.08 -7.52 -13.20
C ALA A 240 -8.70 -8.06 -11.83
N LEU A 241 -9.31 -7.55 -10.74
CA LEU A 241 -9.01 -7.99 -9.37
C LEU A 241 -9.18 -9.50 -9.21
N GLY A 242 -8.24 -10.12 -8.51
CA GLY A 242 -8.23 -11.57 -8.32
C GLY A 242 -7.76 -12.38 -9.54
N THR A 243 -7.45 -11.76 -10.69
CA THR A 243 -6.93 -12.42 -11.87
C THR A 243 -5.40 -12.34 -11.98
N LYS A 244 -4.79 -13.20 -12.80
CA LYS A 244 -3.33 -13.19 -13.05
C LYS A 244 -2.88 -12.00 -13.91
N SER A 245 -3.79 -11.37 -14.65
CA SER A 245 -3.49 -10.22 -15.52
C SER A 245 -3.61 -8.87 -14.82
N PHE A 246 -3.91 -8.84 -13.54
CA PHE A 246 -4.16 -7.62 -12.79
C PHE A 246 -3.02 -6.58 -12.92
N TYR A 247 -1.77 -7.00 -12.74
CA TYR A 247 -0.61 -6.10 -12.84
C TYR A 247 -0.42 -5.55 -14.26
N ASP A 248 -0.64 -6.38 -15.29
CA ASP A 248 -0.58 -5.94 -16.69
C ASP A 248 -1.66 -4.90 -16.99
N VAL A 249 -2.84 -5.03 -16.39
CA VAL A 249 -3.94 -4.07 -16.56
C VAL A 249 -3.56 -2.69 -16.00
N ILE A 250 -2.99 -2.62 -14.79
CA ILE A 250 -2.55 -1.34 -14.21
C ILE A 250 -1.45 -0.71 -15.06
N LEU A 251 -0.44 -1.47 -15.48
CA LEU A 251 0.65 -0.96 -16.33
C LEU A 251 0.12 -0.43 -17.67
N ASN A 252 -0.80 -1.14 -18.31
CA ASN A 252 -1.41 -0.70 -19.56
C ASN A 252 -2.28 0.55 -19.37
N SER A 253 -2.95 0.68 -18.23
CA SER A 253 -3.73 1.87 -17.87
C SER A 253 -2.83 3.09 -17.80
N TYR A 254 -1.72 2.99 -17.10
CA TYR A 254 -0.72 4.05 -17.00
C TYR A 254 -0.14 4.46 -18.36
N GLU A 255 0.27 3.49 -19.19
CA GLU A 255 0.80 3.76 -20.54
C GLU A 255 -0.21 4.48 -21.43
N LYS A 256 -1.49 4.08 -21.37
CA LYS A 256 -2.57 4.70 -22.14
C LYS A 256 -2.81 6.14 -21.69
N SER A 257 -2.89 6.41 -20.39
CA SER A 257 -3.10 7.75 -19.85
C SER A 257 -1.95 8.72 -20.21
N HIS A 258 -0.72 8.23 -20.31
CA HIS A 258 0.41 9.02 -20.77
C HIS A 258 0.32 9.39 -22.25
N GLN A 259 -0.13 8.47 -23.12
CA GLN A 259 -0.28 8.73 -24.55
C GLN A 259 -1.36 9.78 -24.82
N ASP A 260 -2.47 9.75 -24.06
CA ASP A 260 -3.58 10.69 -24.20
C ASP A 260 -3.24 12.11 -23.65
N SER A 261 -2.19 12.25 -22.83
CA SER A 261 -1.74 13.54 -22.29
C SER A 261 -0.74 14.28 -23.21
N ASP A 262 -0.15 13.60 -24.17
CA ASP A 262 0.83 14.16 -25.12
C ASP A 262 0.19 14.69 -26.42
N ASP A 263 -1.12 14.50 -26.64
CA ASP A 263 -1.94 15.00 -27.75
C ASP A 263 -2.75 16.27 -27.34
#